data_618c04be09b691b387c4bbebb22debfd
#
_entry.id   618c04be09b691b387c4bbebb22debfd
#
_cell.length_a   1.000
_cell.length_b   1.000
_cell.length_c   1.000
_cell.angle_alpha   90.00
_cell.angle_beta   90.00
_cell.angle_gamma   90.00
#
_symmetry.space_group_name_H-M   'P 1'
#
loop_
_entity.id
_entity.type
_entity.pdbx_description
1 polymer ?
#
loop_
_entity_poly.entity_id
_entity_poly.type
_entity_poly.pdbx_seq_one_letter_code
_entity_poly.pdbx_strand_id
1 'polypeptide(L)'
;MDYEVIISGGGLNGITLALALNHAGISVAIVDKLPHETISLGNFTGRSYALSSASKKMLSVLNLWQSLTHTAQPMLEIKVTDGSVGIGPSPFMMHFGQNDFSDGPMGFVVEDRHLRQSLIKSLIQSDIKYFSETTILKQTLNNSAATVDLDNGKTLTAAVLVGADGRNSKTARAAKINRTGWNYEQSSLVCAIEHEKPHNGIAYQHFLPTGP
;
A
#
# COMPACT_ATOMS: atom_id res chain seq x y z
N MET A 1 -8.38 -25.72 12.89
CA MET A 1 -7.99 -24.37 12.44
C MET A 1 -7.72 -24.49 10.95
N ASP A 2 -8.40 -23.70 10.14
CA ASP A 2 -8.27 -23.82 8.67
C ASP A 2 -7.00 -23.14 8.16
N TYR A 3 -6.62 -22.02 8.82
CA TYR A 3 -5.44 -21.22 8.50
C TYR A 3 -4.76 -20.75 9.77
N GLU A 4 -3.50 -20.36 9.69
CA GLU A 4 -2.82 -19.68 10.81
C GLU A 4 -3.23 -18.20 10.86
N VAL A 5 -3.40 -17.57 9.69
CA VAL A 5 -3.78 -16.15 9.59
C VAL A 5 -4.92 -15.96 8.57
N ILE A 6 -5.94 -15.23 8.97
CA ILE A 6 -6.95 -14.67 8.05
C ILE A 6 -6.73 -13.17 7.96
N ILE A 7 -6.69 -12.65 6.72
CA ILE A 7 -6.54 -11.22 6.44
C ILE A 7 -7.85 -10.70 5.84
N SER A 8 -8.49 -9.77 6.52
CA SER A 8 -9.64 -9.02 6.00
C SER A 8 -9.16 -7.84 5.18
N GLY A 9 -9.34 -7.90 3.88
CA GLY A 9 -8.92 -6.88 2.92
C GLY A 9 -7.78 -7.31 2.01
N GLY A 10 -8.05 -7.38 0.71
CA GLY A 10 -7.11 -7.72 -0.37
C GLY A 10 -6.53 -6.50 -1.08
N GLY A 11 -6.36 -5.39 -0.38
CA GLY A 11 -5.64 -4.22 -0.89
C GLY A 11 -4.13 -4.44 -0.90
N LEU A 12 -3.35 -3.41 -1.30
CA LEU A 12 -1.89 -3.48 -1.36
C LEU A 12 -1.26 -4.02 -0.07
N ASN A 13 -1.70 -3.51 1.09
CA ASN A 13 -1.17 -3.93 2.39
C ASN A 13 -1.54 -5.37 2.72
N GLY A 14 -2.80 -5.77 2.49
CA GLY A 14 -3.26 -7.12 2.79
C GLY A 14 -2.56 -8.18 1.95
N ILE A 15 -2.45 -7.96 0.64
CA ILE A 15 -1.74 -8.89 -0.25
C ILE A 15 -0.25 -8.93 0.07
N THR A 16 0.39 -7.78 0.32
CA THR A 16 1.82 -7.75 0.69
C THR A 16 2.09 -8.53 1.97
N LEU A 17 1.24 -8.35 2.99
CA LEU A 17 1.33 -9.09 4.24
C LEU A 17 1.12 -10.59 4.01
N ALA A 18 0.11 -10.96 3.23
CA ALA A 18 -0.16 -12.36 2.91
C ALA A 18 1.02 -13.04 2.22
N LEU A 19 1.62 -12.38 1.23
CA LEU A 19 2.81 -12.89 0.54
C LEU A 19 4.01 -13.01 1.48
N ALA A 20 4.20 -12.07 2.40
CA ALA A 20 5.27 -12.11 3.39
C ALA A 20 5.09 -13.29 4.37
N LEU A 21 3.88 -13.50 4.85
CA LEU A 21 3.55 -14.62 5.73
C LEU A 21 3.70 -15.97 5.02
N ASN A 22 3.18 -16.07 3.79
CA ASN A 22 3.31 -17.27 2.97
C ASN A 22 4.78 -17.58 2.65
N HIS A 23 5.60 -16.56 2.38
CA HIS A 23 7.05 -16.72 2.19
C HIS A 23 7.74 -17.28 3.46
N ALA A 24 7.20 -16.99 4.62
CA ALA A 24 7.66 -17.54 5.91
C ALA A 24 7.05 -18.92 6.23
N GLY A 25 6.29 -19.55 5.33
CA GLY A 25 5.67 -20.85 5.51
C GLY A 25 4.39 -20.84 6.35
N ILE A 26 3.79 -19.65 6.59
CA ILE A 26 2.55 -19.50 7.36
C ILE A 26 1.37 -19.65 6.41
N SER A 27 0.37 -20.46 6.79
CA SER A 27 -0.86 -20.64 6.02
C SER A 27 -1.79 -19.44 6.14
N VAL A 28 -2.18 -18.85 5.00
CA VAL A 28 -2.91 -17.58 4.94
C VAL A 28 -4.15 -17.69 4.08
N ALA A 29 -5.24 -17.06 4.56
CA ALA A 29 -6.40 -16.75 3.74
C ALA A 29 -6.63 -15.23 3.69
N ILE A 30 -7.03 -14.73 2.52
CA ILE A 30 -7.49 -13.34 2.34
C ILE A 30 -8.99 -13.37 2.05
N VAL A 31 -9.72 -12.46 2.67
CA VAL A 31 -11.14 -12.22 2.37
C VAL A 31 -11.29 -10.79 1.90
N ASP A 32 -11.78 -10.59 0.67
CA ASP A 32 -12.02 -9.25 0.11
C ASP A 32 -13.36 -9.19 -0.62
N LYS A 33 -14.04 -8.06 -0.46
CA LYS A 33 -15.35 -7.78 -1.09
C LYS A 33 -15.27 -7.47 -2.58
N LEU A 34 -14.08 -7.15 -3.09
CA LEU A 34 -13.85 -6.82 -4.50
C LEU A 34 -13.42 -8.06 -5.26
N PRO A 35 -13.82 -8.21 -6.53
CA PRO A 35 -13.24 -9.20 -7.41
C PRO A 35 -11.75 -8.89 -7.64
N HIS A 36 -10.90 -9.90 -7.63
CA HIS A 36 -9.46 -9.69 -7.82
C HIS A 36 -9.11 -9.16 -9.22
N GLU A 37 -9.97 -9.37 -10.20
CA GLU A 37 -9.87 -8.77 -11.54
C GLU A 37 -9.90 -7.23 -11.48
N THR A 38 -10.74 -6.67 -10.62
CA THR A 38 -10.82 -5.21 -10.42
C THR A 38 -9.51 -4.65 -9.86
N ILE A 39 -8.77 -5.45 -9.11
CA ILE A 39 -7.48 -5.05 -8.54
C ILE A 39 -6.39 -5.08 -9.63
N SER A 40 -6.52 -5.94 -10.64
CA SER A 40 -5.55 -6.13 -11.74
C SER A 40 -5.76 -5.22 -12.94
N LEU A 41 -6.83 -4.43 -12.99
CA LEU A 41 -7.09 -3.51 -14.10
C LEU A 41 -5.94 -2.51 -14.22
N GLY A 42 -5.11 -2.69 -15.25
CA GLY A 42 -3.92 -1.90 -15.53
C GLY A 42 -4.18 -0.47 -15.98
N ASN A 43 -5.36 0.07 -15.72
CA ASN A 43 -5.71 1.43 -16.07
C ASN A 43 -4.96 2.41 -15.16
N PHE A 44 -4.37 3.41 -15.76
CA PHE A 44 -3.73 4.50 -15.05
C PHE A 44 -4.80 5.35 -14.35
N THR A 45 -4.74 5.39 -13.02
CA THR A 45 -5.69 6.15 -12.17
C THR A 45 -5.12 7.48 -11.68
N GLY A 46 -3.91 7.86 -12.13
CA GLY A 46 -3.18 9.02 -11.63
C GLY A 46 -2.52 8.79 -10.26
N ARG A 47 -2.62 7.59 -9.68
CA ARG A 47 -2.03 7.29 -8.38
C ARG A 47 -0.65 6.70 -8.51
N SER A 48 0.27 7.20 -7.68
CA SER A 48 1.62 6.65 -7.50
C SER A 48 1.95 6.61 -6.01
N TYR A 49 2.88 5.75 -5.64
CA TYR A 49 3.34 5.59 -4.27
C TYR A 49 4.84 5.85 -4.20
N ALA A 50 5.23 6.67 -3.24
CA ALA A 50 6.63 6.81 -2.85
C ALA A 50 6.99 5.64 -1.91
N LEU A 51 7.80 4.73 -2.40
CA LEU A 51 8.31 3.58 -1.67
C LEU A 51 9.68 3.91 -1.09
N SER A 52 9.85 3.72 0.21
CA SER A 52 11.15 3.86 0.87
C SER A 52 12.12 2.75 0.44
N SER A 53 13.42 2.94 0.70
CA SER A 53 14.43 1.89 0.51
C SER A 53 14.10 0.62 1.32
N ALA A 54 13.51 0.76 2.51
CA ALA A 54 13.05 -0.38 3.30
C ALA A 54 11.91 -1.15 2.61
N SER A 55 10.94 -0.45 2.04
CA SER A 55 9.86 -1.06 1.25
C SER A 55 10.41 -1.78 0.02
N LYS A 56 11.37 -1.18 -0.69
CA LYS A 56 12.07 -1.84 -1.81
C LYS A 56 12.75 -3.13 -1.37
N LYS A 57 13.50 -3.08 -0.24
CA LYS A 57 14.19 -4.27 0.31
C LYS A 57 13.18 -5.39 0.60
N MET A 58 12.06 -5.06 1.26
CA MET A 58 10.98 -6.03 1.52
C MET A 58 10.41 -6.62 0.23
N LEU A 59 10.05 -5.79 -0.75
CA LEU A 59 9.53 -6.24 -2.04
C LEU A 59 10.56 -7.09 -2.81
N SER A 60 11.86 -6.83 -2.62
CA SER A 60 12.94 -7.63 -3.22
C SER A 60 13.02 -9.02 -2.60
N VAL A 61 12.92 -9.13 -1.27
CA VAL A 61 12.86 -10.42 -0.56
C VAL A 61 11.67 -11.25 -1.02
N LEU A 62 10.54 -10.61 -1.29
CA LEU A 62 9.32 -11.24 -1.80
C LEU A 62 9.35 -11.51 -3.31
N ASN A 63 10.48 -11.28 -3.99
CA ASN A 63 10.65 -11.42 -5.45
C ASN A 63 9.71 -10.56 -6.30
N LEU A 64 9.13 -9.50 -5.73
CA LEU A 64 8.21 -8.58 -6.39
C LEU A 64 8.95 -7.46 -7.13
N TRP A 65 10.08 -7.01 -6.57
CA TRP A 65 10.79 -5.83 -7.06
C TRP A 65 11.30 -5.97 -8.49
N GLN A 66 11.71 -7.15 -8.91
CA GLN A 66 12.23 -7.37 -10.26
C GLN A 66 11.25 -6.97 -11.35
N SER A 67 9.96 -7.25 -11.15
CA SER A 67 8.91 -6.86 -12.11
C SER A 67 8.63 -5.34 -12.14
N LEU A 68 9.06 -4.60 -11.12
CA LEU A 68 8.86 -3.17 -10.98
C LEU A 68 10.08 -2.35 -11.44
N THR A 69 11.23 -2.97 -11.66
CA THR A 69 12.50 -2.27 -11.92
C THR A 69 12.43 -1.29 -13.09
N HIS A 70 11.69 -1.65 -14.14
CA HIS A 70 11.57 -0.81 -15.35
C HIS A 70 10.52 0.29 -15.25
N THR A 71 9.65 0.23 -14.25
CA THR A 71 8.54 1.17 -14.05
C THR A 71 8.70 2.02 -12.78
N ALA A 72 9.63 1.63 -11.91
CA ALA A 72 9.94 2.35 -10.69
C ALA A 72 10.90 3.52 -10.98
N GLN A 73 10.46 4.74 -10.68
CA GLN A 73 11.27 5.93 -10.84
C GLN A 73 12.06 6.22 -9.56
N PRO A 74 13.42 6.21 -9.58
CA PRO A 74 14.20 6.53 -8.40
C PRO A 74 14.07 8.00 -8.01
N MET A 75 13.97 8.28 -6.71
CA MET A 75 14.10 9.61 -6.13
C MET A 75 15.56 9.86 -5.77
N LEU A 76 16.25 10.64 -6.61
CA LEU A 76 17.66 10.95 -6.47
C LEU A 76 17.91 12.16 -5.60
N GLU A 77 16.97 13.11 -5.63
CA GLU A 77 16.99 14.32 -4.82
C GLU A 77 15.60 14.63 -4.28
N ILE A 78 15.55 15.20 -3.08
CA ILE A 78 14.34 15.82 -2.52
C ILE A 78 14.68 17.27 -2.20
N LYS A 79 13.89 18.19 -2.75
CA LYS A 79 14.01 19.61 -2.51
C LYS A 79 12.76 20.13 -1.81
N VAL A 80 12.93 20.63 -0.60
CA VAL A 80 11.84 21.15 0.23
C VAL A 80 12.05 22.64 0.42
N THR A 81 11.06 23.44 0.05
CA THR A 81 11.11 24.89 0.17
C THR A 81 9.72 25.43 0.51
N ASP A 82 9.64 26.62 1.01
CA ASP A 82 8.42 27.42 1.08
C ASP A 82 8.41 28.46 -0.04
N GLY A 83 7.29 29.16 -0.19
CA GLY A 83 7.15 30.23 -1.17
C GLY A 83 5.72 30.69 -1.36
N SER A 84 5.53 31.49 -2.38
CA SER A 84 4.21 32.03 -2.74
C SER A 84 3.96 31.85 -4.23
N VAL A 85 2.70 31.63 -4.57
CA VAL A 85 2.27 31.54 -5.98
C VAL A 85 2.64 32.83 -6.72
N GLY A 86 3.32 32.70 -7.86
CA GLY A 86 3.74 33.83 -8.70
C GLY A 86 5.10 34.45 -8.31
N ILE A 87 5.60 34.21 -7.09
CA ILE A 87 6.90 34.70 -6.65
C ILE A 87 7.97 33.60 -6.79
N GLY A 88 7.53 32.35 -6.66
CA GLY A 88 8.40 31.18 -6.74
C GLY A 88 8.93 30.70 -5.38
N PRO A 89 9.91 29.78 -5.40
CA PRO A 89 10.49 29.22 -4.19
C PRO A 89 11.32 30.24 -3.42
N SER A 90 11.31 30.11 -2.08
CA SER A 90 12.21 30.83 -1.20
C SER A 90 13.68 30.48 -1.50
N PRO A 91 14.63 31.39 -1.28
CA PRO A 91 16.05 31.08 -1.35
C PRO A 91 16.50 30.07 -0.27
N PHE A 92 15.73 29.92 0.80
CA PHE A 92 15.97 28.93 1.84
C PHE A 92 15.33 27.60 1.45
N MET A 93 16.15 26.58 1.25
CA MET A 93 15.72 25.28 0.79
C MET A 93 16.46 24.18 1.57
N MET A 94 15.71 23.18 2.03
CA MET A 94 16.33 21.91 2.45
C MET A 94 16.51 21.03 1.23
N HIS A 95 17.71 20.49 1.08
CA HIS A 95 18.10 19.61 -0.01
C HIS A 95 18.67 18.33 0.56
N PHE A 96 18.12 17.21 0.08
CA PHE A 96 18.61 15.86 0.36
C PHE A 96 19.03 15.24 -0.97
N GLY A 97 20.26 14.79 -1.08
CA GLY A 97 20.78 14.13 -2.27
C GLY A 97 21.02 12.64 -2.03
N GLN A 98 21.04 11.86 -3.08
CA GLN A 98 21.35 10.42 -2.96
C GLN A 98 22.73 10.15 -2.35
N ASN A 99 23.68 11.08 -2.48
CA ASN A 99 25.03 10.96 -1.94
C ASN A 99 25.08 11.13 -0.42
N ASP A 100 24.00 11.61 0.20
CA ASP A 100 23.86 11.74 1.66
C ASP A 100 23.51 10.38 2.30
N PHE A 101 23.23 9.36 1.48
CA PHE A 101 22.81 8.04 1.90
C PHE A 101 23.70 6.95 1.30
N SER A 102 24.09 5.97 2.09
CA SER A 102 24.94 4.85 1.66
C SER A 102 24.25 3.83 0.75
N ASP A 103 22.92 3.78 0.77
CA ASP A 103 22.11 2.72 0.18
C ASP A 103 21.52 3.06 -1.22
N GLY A 104 22.02 4.14 -1.87
CA GLY A 104 21.55 4.59 -3.17
C GLY A 104 20.32 5.52 -3.09
N PRO A 105 19.37 5.47 -4.01
CA PRO A 105 18.22 6.38 -4.03
C PRO A 105 17.43 6.35 -2.72
N MET A 106 16.94 7.52 -2.28
CA MET A 106 16.16 7.67 -1.05
C MET A 106 14.85 6.87 -1.07
N GLY A 107 14.35 6.58 -2.25
CA GLY A 107 13.17 5.78 -2.48
C GLY A 107 12.83 5.72 -3.96
N PHE A 108 11.64 5.23 -4.26
CA PHE A 108 11.17 5.04 -5.63
C PHE A 108 9.70 5.43 -5.72
N VAL A 109 9.33 6.12 -6.79
CA VAL A 109 7.93 6.34 -7.12
C VAL A 109 7.47 5.22 -8.05
N VAL A 110 6.38 4.55 -7.68
CA VAL A 110 5.79 3.45 -8.45
C VAL A 110 4.32 3.72 -8.66
N GLU A 111 3.85 3.61 -9.89
CA GLU A 111 2.43 3.74 -10.19
C GLU A 111 1.61 2.59 -9.57
N ASP A 112 0.41 2.92 -9.06
CA ASP A 112 -0.50 1.96 -8.42
C ASP A 112 -0.75 0.72 -9.29
N ARG A 113 -0.97 0.92 -10.60
CA ARG A 113 -1.24 -0.18 -11.55
C ARG A 113 -0.10 -1.22 -11.60
N HIS A 114 1.15 -0.78 -11.63
CA HIS A 114 2.29 -1.69 -11.73
C HIS A 114 2.51 -2.46 -10.44
N LEU A 115 2.36 -1.78 -9.29
CA LEU A 115 2.48 -2.43 -7.99
C LEU A 115 1.38 -3.48 -7.79
N ARG A 116 0.13 -3.16 -8.15
CA ARG A 116 -1.00 -4.10 -8.09
C ARG A 116 -0.79 -5.31 -8.99
N GLN A 117 -0.39 -5.08 -10.25
CA GLN A 117 -0.13 -6.18 -11.18
C GLN A 117 0.93 -7.15 -10.66
N SER A 118 2.04 -6.62 -10.10
CA SER A 118 3.08 -7.42 -9.49
C SER A 118 2.55 -8.27 -8.33
N LEU A 119 1.81 -7.65 -7.41
CA LEU A 119 1.23 -8.31 -6.24
C LEU A 119 0.22 -9.40 -6.64
N ILE A 120 -0.71 -9.10 -7.55
CA ILE A 120 -1.73 -10.07 -8.00
C ILE A 120 -1.08 -11.24 -8.73
N LYS A 121 -0.10 -10.99 -9.59
CA LYS A 121 0.63 -12.06 -10.27
C LYS A 121 1.26 -13.03 -9.26
N SER A 122 1.90 -12.50 -8.24
CA SER A 122 2.52 -13.32 -7.18
C SER A 122 1.48 -14.02 -6.31
N LEU A 123 0.36 -13.38 -6.02
CA LEU A 123 -0.74 -13.98 -5.28
C LEU A 123 -1.32 -15.20 -6.02
N ILE A 124 -1.55 -15.09 -7.33
CA ILE A 124 -2.07 -16.20 -8.16
C ILE A 124 -1.08 -17.39 -8.20
N GLN A 125 0.21 -17.13 -8.09
CA GLN A 125 1.26 -18.14 -8.10
C GLN A 125 1.55 -18.74 -6.71
N SER A 126 0.90 -18.22 -5.65
CA SER A 126 1.10 -18.67 -4.27
C SER A 126 0.02 -19.67 -3.84
N ASP A 127 0.25 -20.31 -2.69
CA ASP A 127 -0.72 -21.20 -2.04
C ASP A 127 -1.77 -20.44 -1.19
N ILE A 128 -1.75 -19.09 -1.23
CA ILE A 128 -2.66 -18.23 -0.45
C ILE A 128 -4.09 -18.43 -0.96
N LYS A 129 -5.01 -18.74 -0.05
CA LYS A 129 -6.41 -18.83 -0.38
C LYS A 129 -7.05 -17.45 -0.42
N TYR A 130 -7.56 -17.06 -1.58
CA TYR A 130 -8.22 -15.77 -1.78
C TYR A 130 -9.72 -15.95 -1.97
N PHE A 131 -10.50 -15.39 -1.05
CA PHE A 131 -11.97 -15.33 -1.09
C PHE A 131 -12.36 -13.95 -1.63
N SER A 132 -12.46 -13.83 -2.97
CA SER A 132 -12.94 -12.63 -3.63
C SER A 132 -14.45 -12.49 -3.51
N GLU A 133 -14.96 -11.28 -3.73
CA GLU A 133 -16.38 -10.95 -3.70
C GLU A 133 -17.08 -11.45 -2.43
N THR A 134 -16.32 -11.47 -1.32
CA THR A 134 -16.75 -12.09 -0.06
C THR A 134 -16.56 -11.12 1.09
N THR A 135 -17.57 -11.01 1.95
CA THR A 135 -17.56 -10.10 3.09
C THR A 135 -17.61 -10.89 4.40
N ILE A 136 -16.82 -10.48 5.38
CA ILE A 136 -16.93 -10.96 6.75
C ILE A 136 -18.17 -10.32 7.37
N LEU A 137 -19.17 -11.13 7.72
CA LEU A 137 -20.40 -10.68 8.39
C LEU A 137 -20.21 -10.58 9.90
N LYS A 138 -19.50 -11.55 10.48
CA LYS A 138 -19.26 -11.63 11.92
C LYS A 138 -17.85 -12.13 12.19
N GLN A 139 -17.25 -11.61 13.24
CA GLN A 139 -16.01 -12.14 13.80
C GLN A 139 -16.20 -12.46 15.28
N THR A 140 -15.65 -13.57 15.71
CA THR A 140 -15.65 -14.01 17.10
C THR A 140 -14.21 -14.34 17.48
N LEU A 141 -13.73 -13.77 18.57
CA LEU A 141 -12.38 -13.99 19.09
C LEU A 141 -12.51 -14.66 20.45
N ASN A 142 -11.73 -15.70 20.65
CA ASN A 142 -11.53 -16.32 21.95
C ASN A 142 -10.02 -16.49 22.20
N ASN A 143 -9.66 -17.08 23.35
CA ASN A 143 -8.25 -17.20 23.76
C ASN A 143 -7.42 -18.12 22.83
N SER A 144 -8.02 -18.89 21.96
CA SER A 144 -7.34 -19.88 21.13
C SER A 144 -7.52 -19.69 19.63
N ALA A 145 -8.54 -18.95 19.20
CA ALA A 145 -8.83 -18.81 17.77
C ALA A 145 -9.66 -17.56 17.45
N ALA A 146 -9.51 -17.10 16.23
CA ALA A 146 -10.41 -16.18 15.55
C ALA A 146 -11.32 -16.98 14.61
N THR A 147 -12.62 -16.72 14.66
CA THR A 147 -13.61 -17.30 13.75
C THR A 147 -14.32 -16.19 12.98
N VAL A 148 -14.46 -16.35 11.68
CA VAL A 148 -15.15 -15.40 10.81
C VAL A 148 -16.26 -16.11 10.03
N ASP A 149 -17.45 -15.55 10.04
CA ASP A 149 -18.57 -15.97 9.24
C ASP A 149 -18.64 -15.11 7.99
N LEU A 150 -18.70 -15.75 6.82
CA LEU A 150 -18.70 -15.11 5.51
C LEU A 150 -20.11 -15.01 4.95
N ASP A 151 -20.36 -14.04 4.08
CA ASP A 151 -21.66 -13.83 3.41
C ASP A 151 -22.05 -14.97 2.44
N ASN A 152 -21.08 -15.78 2.02
CA ASN A 152 -21.34 -16.98 1.21
C ASN A 152 -21.68 -18.24 2.04
N GLY A 153 -21.94 -18.06 3.34
CA GLY A 153 -22.32 -19.14 4.27
C GLY A 153 -21.17 -19.97 4.82
N LYS A 154 -19.92 -19.68 4.45
CA LYS A 154 -18.74 -20.37 5.01
C LYS A 154 -18.31 -19.74 6.32
N THR A 155 -17.78 -20.57 7.20
CA THR A 155 -17.10 -20.13 8.42
C THR A 155 -15.62 -20.54 8.31
N LEU A 156 -14.71 -19.62 8.60
CA LEU A 156 -13.27 -19.88 8.63
C LEU A 156 -12.72 -19.65 10.03
N THR A 157 -11.70 -20.44 10.38
CA THR A 157 -10.99 -20.36 11.68
C THR A 157 -9.50 -20.14 11.50
N ALA A 158 -8.90 -19.27 12.31
CA ALA A 158 -7.46 -19.02 12.32
C ALA A 158 -6.95 -18.69 13.71
N ALA A 159 -5.61 -18.75 13.90
CA ALA A 159 -4.98 -18.27 15.12
C ALA A 159 -5.08 -16.73 15.22
N VAL A 160 -4.96 -16.03 14.09
CA VAL A 160 -4.97 -14.56 14.04
C VAL A 160 -5.90 -14.07 12.94
N LEU A 161 -6.69 -13.04 13.25
CA LEU A 161 -7.42 -12.24 12.27
C LEU A 161 -6.75 -10.86 12.13
N VAL A 162 -6.34 -10.50 10.92
CA VAL A 162 -5.72 -9.21 10.60
C VAL A 162 -6.70 -8.33 9.85
N GLY A 163 -6.96 -7.12 10.34
CA GLY A 163 -7.74 -6.11 9.64
C GLY A 163 -6.87 -5.28 8.70
N ALA A 164 -6.97 -5.51 7.39
CA ALA A 164 -6.36 -4.72 6.32
C ALA A 164 -7.43 -4.12 5.38
N ASP A 165 -8.66 -3.98 5.88
CA ASP A 165 -9.88 -3.58 5.18
C ASP A 165 -10.05 -2.05 5.04
N GLY A 166 -8.95 -1.31 5.21
CA GLY A 166 -8.82 0.09 4.85
C GLY A 166 -9.25 1.08 5.93
N ARG A 167 -9.45 2.33 5.49
CA ARG A 167 -9.67 3.47 6.39
C ARG A 167 -10.89 3.30 7.29
N ASN A 168 -11.95 2.69 6.81
CA ASN A 168 -13.20 2.47 7.54
C ASN A 168 -13.33 1.02 8.02
N SER A 169 -12.23 0.43 8.48
CA SER A 169 -12.14 -0.96 8.91
C SER A 169 -13.32 -1.41 9.76
N LYS A 170 -14.07 -2.37 9.25
CA LYS A 170 -15.12 -3.05 10.00
C LYS A 170 -14.51 -4.03 11.00
N THR A 171 -13.40 -4.65 10.63
CA THR A 171 -12.64 -5.58 11.47
C THR A 171 -12.16 -4.92 12.75
N ALA A 172 -11.54 -3.73 12.64
CA ALA A 172 -11.10 -2.96 13.81
C ALA A 172 -12.27 -2.55 14.70
N ARG A 173 -13.38 -2.09 14.09
CA ARG A 173 -14.59 -1.68 14.83
C ARG A 173 -15.20 -2.86 15.60
N ALA A 174 -15.31 -4.02 14.97
CA ALA A 174 -15.83 -5.22 15.61
C ALA A 174 -14.92 -5.75 16.72
N ALA A 175 -13.62 -5.51 16.62
CA ALA A 175 -12.64 -5.78 17.69
C ALA A 175 -12.61 -4.69 18.78
N LYS A 176 -13.50 -3.68 18.73
CA LYS A 176 -13.56 -2.54 19.65
C LYS A 176 -12.26 -1.71 19.71
N ILE A 177 -11.51 -1.72 18.61
CA ILE A 177 -10.32 -0.87 18.44
C ILE A 177 -10.80 0.52 18.06
N ASN A 178 -10.72 1.45 18.99
CA ASN A 178 -11.13 2.82 18.79
C ASN A 178 -10.12 3.57 17.91
N ARG A 179 -10.63 4.43 17.04
CA ARG A 179 -9.83 5.35 16.24
C ARG A 179 -10.14 6.77 16.71
N THR A 180 -9.09 7.52 16.99
CA THR A 180 -9.18 8.96 17.23
C THR A 180 -8.72 9.68 15.98
N GLY A 181 -9.48 10.68 15.55
CA GLY A 181 -9.15 11.45 14.35
C GLY A 181 -10.14 12.58 14.12
N TRP A 182 -9.70 13.54 13.33
CA TRP A 182 -10.51 14.69 12.89
C TRP A 182 -10.24 14.97 11.41
N ASN A 183 -11.14 15.63 10.77
CA ASN A 183 -10.96 16.09 9.40
C ASN A 183 -10.19 17.43 9.40
N TYR A 184 -9.27 17.59 8.46
CA TYR A 184 -8.55 18.85 8.27
C TYR A 184 -9.38 19.88 7.48
N GLU A 185 -10.54 19.48 6.92
CA GLU A 185 -11.40 20.31 6.05
C GLU A 185 -10.65 20.82 4.81
N GLN A 186 -9.71 20.04 4.36
CA GLN A 186 -8.88 20.31 3.19
C GLN A 186 -9.06 19.21 2.14
N SER A 187 -8.94 19.60 0.88
CA SER A 187 -8.94 18.69 -0.27
C SER A 187 -7.64 18.82 -1.02
N SER A 188 -7.02 17.68 -1.35
CA SER A 188 -5.83 17.63 -2.19
C SER A 188 -6.18 17.23 -3.61
N LEU A 189 -5.60 17.91 -4.59
CA LEU A 189 -5.65 17.50 -5.99
C LEU A 189 -4.47 16.56 -6.25
N VAL A 190 -4.79 15.39 -6.81
CA VAL A 190 -3.78 14.42 -7.23
C VAL A 190 -3.94 14.20 -8.73
N CYS A 191 -2.88 14.46 -9.49
CA CYS A 191 -2.87 14.26 -10.93
C CYS A 191 -1.49 13.80 -11.41
N ALA A 192 -1.45 13.20 -12.59
CA ALA A 192 -0.22 13.02 -13.34
C ALA A 192 -0.11 14.12 -14.39
N ILE A 193 1.10 14.61 -14.58
CA ILE A 193 1.40 15.70 -15.51
C ILE A 193 2.46 15.19 -16.49
N GLU A 194 2.18 15.31 -17.77
CA GLU A 194 3.19 15.16 -18.82
C GLU A 194 3.96 16.47 -18.97
N HIS A 195 5.26 16.41 -19.10
CA HIS A 195 6.12 17.59 -19.21
C HIS A 195 7.27 17.38 -20.19
N GLU A 196 7.72 18.46 -20.83
CA GLU A 196 8.76 18.43 -21.87
C GLU A 196 10.18 18.28 -21.30
N LYS A 197 10.43 18.80 -20.11
CA LYS A 197 11.77 18.81 -19.52
C LYS A 197 11.99 17.59 -18.63
N PRO A 198 13.19 16.99 -18.61
CA PRO A 198 13.49 15.88 -17.73
C PRO A 198 13.39 16.32 -16.26
N HIS A 199 12.73 15.52 -15.41
CA HIS A 199 12.59 15.78 -13.97
C HIS A 199 13.85 15.37 -13.19
N ASN A 200 14.82 14.69 -13.80
CA ASN A 200 16.11 14.29 -13.22
C ASN A 200 16.02 13.51 -11.90
N GLY A 201 14.91 12.84 -11.63
CA GLY A 201 14.69 12.12 -10.37
C GLY A 201 14.52 13.02 -9.15
N ILE A 202 14.18 14.30 -9.33
CA ILE A 202 14.01 15.27 -8.25
C ILE A 202 12.55 15.27 -7.80
N ALA A 203 12.32 15.05 -6.51
CA ALA A 203 11.03 15.25 -5.85
C ALA A 203 11.01 16.65 -5.23
N TYR A 204 10.09 17.50 -5.72
CA TYR A 204 9.89 18.84 -5.19
C TYR A 204 8.73 18.85 -4.20
N GLN A 205 8.94 19.43 -3.02
CA GLN A 205 7.90 19.76 -2.06
C GLN A 205 7.94 21.25 -1.78
N HIS A 206 6.86 21.93 -2.12
CA HIS A 206 6.75 23.36 -2.02
C HIS A 206 5.61 23.73 -1.07
N PHE A 207 5.95 24.29 0.09
CA PHE A 207 4.97 24.73 1.07
C PHE A 207 4.44 26.12 0.68
N LEU A 208 3.17 26.18 0.35
CA LEU A 208 2.46 27.44 0.03
C LEU A 208 1.69 27.95 1.26
N PRO A 209 1.30 29.24 1.30
CA PRO A 209 0.49 29.78 2.39
C PRO A 209 -0.83 29.04 2.62
N THR A 210 -1.36 28.37 1.60
CA THR A 210 -2.60 27.59 1.64
C THR A 210 -2.38 26.10 1.96
N GLY A 211 -1.13 25.66 2.07
CA GLY A 211 -0.75 24.28 2.34
C GLY A 211 0.30 23.76 1.33
N PRO A 212 0.84 22.58 1.58
CA PRO A 212 1.81 21.93 0.70
C PRO A 212 1.17 21.43 -0.58
#